data_d2c100efe342acd1216a523de81c798e
#
_entry.id   d2c100efe342acd1216a523de81c798e
#
_cell.length_a   1.000
_cell.length_b   1.000
_cell.length_c   1.000
_cell.angle_alpha   90.00
_cell.angle_beta   90.00
_cell.angle_gamma   90.00
#
_symmetry.space_group_name_H-M   'P 1'
#
loop_
_entity.id
_entity.type
_entity.pdbx_description
1 polymer ?
#
loop_
_entity_poly.entity_id
_entity_poly.type
_entity_poly.pdbx_seq_one_letter_code
_entity_poly.pdbx_strand_id
1 'polypeptide(L)'
;MEAHKSYVRDWMTKQPIVVAPDTSAVEAYERMRDHNVHRLPVVESDGRLVGMITRSDIEGAVSFQRSEKGWHEARFALAGTVVEEVMTKQPVSVLADASMKEAVSILLQRHLSGLPVVEGDVLVGIISETDVYRLVLKLCEE
;
A
#
# COMPACT_ATOMS: atom_id res chain seq x y z
N MET A 1 21.81 -18.21 14.73
CA MET A 1 20.50 -17.74 14.32
C MET A 1 20.42 -16.25 14.47
N GLU A 2 20.10 -15.63 13.42
CA GLU A 2 20.21 -14.18 13.38
C GLU A 2 18.83 -13.53 13.39
N ALA A 3 17.98 -13.98 14.32
CA ALA A 3 16.63 -13.43 14.37
C ALA A 3 16.63 -11.92 14.60
N HIS A 4 17.65 -11.43 15.29
CA HIS A 4 17.78 -10.01 15.55
C HIS A 4 17.97 -9.18 14.26
N LYS A 5 18.25 -9.84 13.14
CA LYS A 5 18.41 -9.14 11.88
C LYS A 5 17.11 -9.05 11.10
N SER A 6 16.03 -9.49 11.68
CA SER A 6 14.76 -9.51 11.00
C SER A 6 13.89 -8.34 11.44
N TYR A 7 14.38 -7.14 11.17
CA TYR A 7 13.60 -5.92 11.40
C TYR A 7 12.94 -5.50 10.10
N VAL A 8 11.82 -4.81 10.24
CA VAL A 8 11.05 -4.36 9.07
C VAL A 8 11.92 -3.56 8.13
N ARG A 9 12.75 -2.64 8.67
CA ARG A 9 13.57 -1.78 7.81
C ARG A 9 14.59 -2.56 6.98
N ASP A 10 14.92 -3.78 7.39
CA ASP A 10 15.89 -4.60 6.67
C ASP A 10 15.27 -5.27 5.45
N TRP A 11 13.95 -5.38 5.41
CA TRP A 11 13.25 -6.13 4.37
C TRP A 11 12.25 -5.31 3.57
N MET A 12 11.89 -4.12 4.02
CA MET A 12 10.91 -3.30 3.36
C MET A 12 11.42 -2.78 2.03
N THR A 13 10.49 -2.45 1.14
CA THR A 13 10.78 -1.71 -0.07
C THR A 13 10.85 -0.24 0.30
N LYS A 14 11.98 0.40 0.06
CA LYS A 14 12.19 1.81 0.37
C LYS A 14 11.67 2.67 -0.77
N GLN A 15 11.27 3.89 -0.45
CA GLN A 15 10.79 4.85 -1.44
C GLN A 15 9.66 4.25 -2.27
N PRO A 16 8.58 3.85 -1.61
CA PRO A 16 7.46 3.27 -2.35
C PRO A 16 6.79 4.32 -3.22
N ILE A 17 6.08 3.84 -4.23
CA ILE A 17 5.28 4.72 -5.08
C ILE A 17 4.10 5.19 -4.26
N VAL A 18 3.84 6.48 -4.25
CA VAL A 18 2.80 7.09 -3.42
C VAL A 18 1.90 7.99 -4.25
N VAL A 19 0.81 8.42 -3.64
CA VAL A 19 -0.06 9.44 -4.22
C VAL A 19 -0.42 10.43 -3.11
N ALA A 20 -0.88 11.60 -3.53
CA ALA A 20 -1.38 12.62 -2.60
C ALA A 20 -2.89 12.46 -2.43
N PRO A 21 -3.46 13.01 -1.34
CA PRO A 21 -4.91 12.90 -1.15
C PRO A 21 -5.74 13.52 -2.27
N ASP A 22 -5.21 14.54 -2.91
CA ASP A 22 -5.94 15.23 -3.99
C ASP A 22 -5.60 14.69 -5.38
N THR A 23 -4.81 13.63 -5.46
CA THR A 23 -4.57 12.94 -6.73
C THR A 23 -5.89 12.34 -7.21
N SER A 24 -6.15 12.39 -8.52
CA SER A 24 -7.38 11.80 -9.05
C SER A 24 -7.33 10.29 -8.91
N ALA A 25 -8.50 9.69 -8.71
CA ALA A 25 -8.61 8.23 -8.63
C ALA A 25 -8.14 7.58 -9.92
N VAL A 26 -8.38 8.25 -11.05
CA VAL A 26 -7.92 7.75 -12.36
C VAL A 26 -6.40 7.68 -12.39
N GLU A 27 -5.74 8.74 -11.97
CA GLU A 27 -4.29 8.76 -11.97
C GLU A 27 -3.72 7.70 -11.02
N ALA A 28 -4.35 7.53 -9.86
CA ALA A 28 -3.90 6.51 -8.92
C ALA A 28 -4.00 5.12 -9.54
N TYR A 29 -5.10 4.83 -10.20
CA TYR A 29 -5.28 3.53 -10.83
C TYR A 29 -4.24 3.31 -11.94
N GLU A 30 -4.00 4.34 -12.75
CA GLU A 30 -3.02 4.23 -13.82
C GLU A 30 -1.61 4.03 -13.26
N ARG A 31 -1.30 4.68 -12.13
CA ARG A 31 -0.01 4.52 -11.48
C ARG A 31 0.16 3.09 -10.96
N MET A 32 -0.91 2.53 -10.40
CA MET A 32 -0.86 1.12 -9.98
C MET A 32 -0.61 0.20 -11.16
N ARG A 33 -1.30 0.45 -12.28
CA ARG A 33 -1.14 -0.38 -13.46
C ARG A 33 0.27 -0.26 -14.02
N ASP A 34 0.77 0.96 -14.14
CA ASP A 34 2.07 1.20 -14.76
C ASP A 34 3.21 0.61 -13.95
N HIS A 35 3.05 0.52 -12.63
CA HIS A 35 4.09 -0.02 -11.76
C HIS A 35 3.77 -1.42 -11.26
N ASN A 36 2.68 -1.99 -11.73
CA ASN A 36 2.27 -3.35 -11.38
C ASN A 36 2.15 -3.54 -9.88
N VAL A 37 1.50 -2.59 -9.22
CA VAL A 37 1.22 -2.68 -7.79
C VAL A 37 -0.28 -2.54 -7.58
N HIS A 38 -0.78 -3.05 -6.46
CA HIS A 38 -2.21 -3.09 -6.19
C HIS A 38 -2.63 -2.13 -5.08
N ARG A 39 -1.69 -1.39 -4.52
CA ARG A 39 -1.97 -0.45 -3.45
C ARG A 39 -0.95 0.66 -3.48
N LEU A 40 -1.37 1.83 -3.03
CA LEU A 40 -0.48 2.98 -2.93
C LEU A 40 -0.72 3.66 -1.59
N PRO A 41 0.35 3.93 -0.85
CA PRO A 41 0.21 4.79 0.32
C PRO A 41 -0.16 6.20 -0.12
N VAL A 42 -0.96 6.85 0.69
CA VAL A 42 -1.40 8.22 0.45
C VAL A 42 -0.70 9.11 1.47
N VAL A 43 0.06 10.08 0.99
CA VAL A 43 0.88 10.91 1.87
C VAL A 43 0.64 12.38 1.58
N GLU A 44 0.79 13.19 2.64
CA GLU A 44 0.77 14.64 2.50
C GLU A 44 2.12 15.11 1.97
N SER A 45 2.20 16.39 1.63
CA SER A 45 3.42 16.94 1.05
C SER A 45 4.63 16.84 2.00
N ASP A 46 4.39 16.75 3.30
CA ASP A 46 5.46 16.59 4.28
C ASP A 46 5.81 15.13 4.54
N GLY A 47 5.22 14.20 3.80
CA GLY A 47 5.55 12.78 3.92
C GLY A 47 4.70 12.00 4.91
N ARG A 48 3.79 12.67 5.63
CA ARG A 48 2.96 11.97 6.60
C ARG A 48 1.98 11.04 5.90
N LEU A 49 1.89 9.83 6.42
CA LEU A 49 0.95 8.84 5.91
C LEU A 49 -0.45 9.19 6.39
N VAL A 50 -1.37 9.34 5.45
CA VAL A 50 -2.76 9.69 5.79
C VAL A 50 -3.76 8.68 5.28
N GLY A 51 -3.36 7.77 4.42
CA GLY A 51 -4.29 6.79 3.88
C GLY A 51 -3.60 5.71 3.09
N MET A 52 -4.42 4.76 2.64
CA MET A 52 -3.99 3.72 1.73
C MET A 52 -5.10 3.54 0.72
N ILE A 53 -4.74 3.54 -0.57
CA ILE A 53 -5.73 3.27 -1.59
C ILE A 53 -5.34 1.99 -2.32
N THR A 54 -6.31 1.10 -2.53
CA THR A 54 -6.07 -0.16 -3.20
C THR A 54 -6.81 -0.18 -4.52
N ARG A 55 -6.39 -1.10 -5.37
CA ARG A 55 -7.08 -1.33 -6.63
C ARG A 55 -8.56 -1.66 -6.38
N SER A 56 -8.83 -2.46 -5.34
CA SER A 56 -10.19 -2.83 -4.99
C SER A 56 -11.03 -1.61 -4.60
N ASP A 57 -10.42 -0.64 -3.92
CA ASP A 57 -11.16 0.58 -3.56
C ASP A 57 -11.66 1.30 -4.80
N ILE A 58 -10.81 1.37 -5.82
CA ILE A 58 -11.17 2.07 -7.04
C ILE A 58 -12.18 1.26 -7.85
N GLU A 59 -11.97 -0.05 -7.93
CA GLU A 59 -12.91 -0.91 -8.65
C GLU A 59 -14.27 -0.90 -8.00
N GLY A 60 -14.30 -0.86 -6.67
CA GLY A 60 -15.56 -0.75 -5.94
C GLY A 60 -16.30 0.54 -6.25
N ALA A 61 -15.57 1.64 -6.36
CA ALA A 61 -16.16 2.93 -6.69
C ALA A 61 -16.76 2.92 -8.09
N VAL A 62 -16.06 2.28 -9.05
CA VAL A 62 -16.56 2.15 -10.41
C VAL A 62 -17.84 1.32 -10.44
N SER A 63 -17.81 0.19 -9.74
CA SER A 63 -18.95 -0.69 -9.67
C SER A 63 -20.16 0.03 -9.13
N PHE A 64 -19.95 0.83 -8.10
CA PHE A 64 -20.99 1.61 -7.48
C PHE A 64 -21.57 2.63 -8.46
N GLN A 65 -20.74 3.13 -9.35
CA GLN A 65 -21.18 4.11 -10.35
C GLN A 65 -21.78 3.45 -11.57
N ARG A 66 -21.84 2.13 -11.59
CA ARG A 66 -22.57 1.37 -12.57
C ARG A 66 -22.02 1.46 -13.98
N SER A 67 -20.71 1.51 -14.09
CA SER A 67 -20.11 1.48 -15.40
C SER A 67 -20.03 0.04 -15.88
N GLU A 68 -20.62 -0.26 -17.02
CA GLU A 68 -20.60 -1.59 -17.59
C GLU A 68 -19.85 -1.66 -18.90
N LYS A 69 -19.24 -0.58 -19.32
CA LYS A 69 -18.67 -0.51 -20.65
C LYS A 69 -17.15 -0.54 -20.65
N GLY A 70 -16.56 -0.98 -19.56
CA GLY A 70 -15.12 -1.15 -19.48
C GLY A 70 -14.43 0.09 -18.96
N TRP A 71 -13.09 0.05 -19.03
CA TRP A 71 -12.27 1.05 -18.36
C TRP A 71 -12.51 2.46 -18.89
N HIS A 72 -12.81 2.57 -20.18
CA HIS A 72 -13.01 3.89 -20.78
C HIS A 72 -14.17 4.63 -20.10
N GLU A 73 -15.28 3.93 -19.91
CA GLU A 73 -16.44 4.50 -19.25
C GLU A 73 -16.17 4.71 -17.76
N ALA A 74 -15.49 3.75 -17.14
CA ALA A 74 -15.13 3.85 -15.73
C ALA A 74 -14.25 5.08 -15.49
N ARG A 75 -13.30 5.30 -16.37
CA ARG A 75 -12.40 6.45 -16.27
C ARG A 75 -13.19 7.75 -16.29
N PHE A 76 -14.17 7.83 -17.17
CA PHE A 76 -15.01 9.01 -17.25
C PHE A 76 -15.82 9.19 -15.97
N ALA A 77 -16.37 8.10 -15.46
CA ALA A 77 -17.17 8.15 -14.23
C ALA A 77 -16.33 8.60 -13.03
N LEU A 78 -15.04 8.28 -13.04
CA LEU A 78 -14.15 8.65 -11.94
C LEU A 78 -13.47 9.99 -12.11
N ALA A 79 -13.78 10.72 -13.19
CA ALA A 79 -13.01 11.91 -13.57
C ALA A 79 -12.99 12.97 -12.47
N GLY A 80 -14.05 13.07 -11.67
CA GLY A 80 -14.11 14.06 -10.60
C GLY A 80 -13.79 13.51 -9.23
N THR A 81 -13.34 12.27 -9.13
CA THR A 81 -13.12 11.60 -7.84
C THR A 81 -11.64 11.67 -7.49
N VAL A 82 -11.33 12.09 -6.26
CA VAL A 82 -9.95 12.13 -5.80
C VAL A 82 -9.72 10.99 -4.80
N VAL A 83 -8.44 10.68 -4.63
CA VAL A 83 -8.00 9.55 -3.78
C VAL A 83 -8.61 9.64 -2.38
N GLU A 84 -8.63 10.84 -1.82
CA GLU A 84 -9.13 11.03 -0.44
C GLU A 84 -10.55 10.53 -0.26
N GLU A 85 -11.35 10.56 -1.32
CA GLU A 85 -12.74 10.16 -1.24
C GLU A 85 -12.95 8.66 -1.18
N VAL A 86 -11.97 7.89 -1.65
CA VAL A 86 -12.11 6.42 -1.72
C VAL A 86 -11.07 5.66 -0.92
N MET A 87 -10.06 6.32 -0.39
CA MET A 87 -8.99 5.64 0.36
C MET A 87 -9.48 5.19 1.73
N THR A 88 -8.75 4.25 2.31
CA THR A 88 -8.88 3.92 3.73
C THR A 88 -8.07 4.94 4.51
N LYS A 89 -8.71 5.62 5.44
CA LYS A 89 -8.04 6.62 6.27
C LYS A 89 -7.37 5.95 7.45
N GLN A 90 -6.28 6.53 7.91
CA GLN A 90 -5.55 6.03 9.08
C GLN A 90 -5.29 4.53 8.94
N PRO A 91 -4.56 4.13 7.91
CA PRO A 91 -4.34 2.71 7.65
C PRO A 91 -3.48 2.09 8.74
N VAL A 92 -3.64 0.78 8.90
CA VAL A 92 -2.74 0.03 9.77
C VAL A 92 -1.33 0.18 9.21
N SER A 93 -0.38 0.44 10.09
CA SER A 93 1.02 0.62 9.69
C SER A 93 1.92 -0.09 10.69
N VAL A 94 3.20 -0.15 10.38
CA VAL A 94 4.18 -0.75 11.26
C VAL A 94 5.40 0.16 11.30
N LEU A 95 6.10 0.16 12.43
CA LEU A 95 7.29 0.98 12.58
C LEU A 95 8.48 0.32 11.90
N ALA A 96 9.38 1.14 11.38
CA ALA A 96 10.57 0.63 10.68
C ALA A 96 11.44 -0.23 11.59
N ASP A 97 11.45 0.07 12.90
CA ASP A 97 12.26 -0.70 13.84
C ASP A 97 11.50 -1.85 14.50
N ALA A 98 10.29 -2.12 14.04
CA ALA A 98 9.55 -3.30 14.50
C ALA A 98 10.18 -4.56 13.94
N SER A 99 9.90 -5.69 14.59
CA SER A 99 10.39 -6.97 14.10
C SER A 99 9.55 -7.44 12.93
N MET A 100 10.15 -8.28 12.08
CA MET A 100 9.40 -8.93 11.01
C MET A 100 8.31 -9.81 11.59
N LYS A 101 8.53 -10.40 12.76
CA LYS A 101 7.49 -11.19 13.41
C LYS A 101 6.24 -10.36 13.63
N GLU A 102 6.41 -9.13 14.12
CA GLU A 102 5.28 -8.26 14.35
C GLU A 102 4.58 -7.92 13.04
N ALA A 103 5.33 -7.58 12.01
CA ALA A 103 4.75 -7.23 10.71
C ALA A 103 3.99 -8.41 10.11
N VAL A 104 4.57 -9.59 10.15
CA VAL A 104 3.93 -10.78 9.62
C VAL A 104 2.66 -11.10 10.40
N SER A 105 2.70 -10.93 11.72
CA SER A 105 1.51 -11.15 12.55
C SER A 105 0.37 -10.24 12.15
N ILE A 106 0.68 -8.97 11.89
CA ILE A 106 -0.35 -8.01 11.47
C ILE A 106 -0.92 -8.41 10.11
N LEU A 107 -0.05 -8.76 9.17
CA LEU A 107 -0.51 -9.16 7.84
C LEU A 107 -1.46 -10.35 7.94
N LEU A 108 -1.12 -11.34 8.76
CA LEU A 108 -1.95 -12.52 8.92
C LEU A 108 -3.27 -12.20 9.62
N GLN A 109 -3.21 -11.47 10.71
CA GLN A 109 -4.40 -11.22 11.52
C GLN A 109 -5.39 -10.32 10.80
N ARG A 110 -4.90 -9.40 9.99
CA ARG A 110 -5.74 -8.44 9.29
C ARG A 110 -6.00 -8.81 7.85
N HIS A 111 -5.46 -9.94 7.40
CA HIS A 111 -5.64 -10.41 6.01
C HIS A 111 -5.18 -9.37 5.01
N LEU A 112 -4.00 -8.81 5.27
CA LEU A 112 -3.42 -7.80 4.39
C LEU A 112 -2.27 -8.39 3.61
N SER A 113 -2.05 -7.88 2.40
CA SER A 113 -0.92 -8.31 1.59
C SER A 113 0.25 -7.33 1.65
N GLY A 114 0.08 -6.23 2.34
CA GLY A 114 1.15 -5.26 2.53
C GLY A 114 0.78 -4.24 3.58
N LEU A 115 1.82 -3.63 4.16
CA LEU A 115 1.68 -2.62 5.21
C LEU A 115 2.57 -1.45 4.90
N PRO A 116 2.10 -0.22 5.09
CA PRO A 116 3.01 0.92 5.09
C PRO A 116 3.89 0.89 6.31
N VAL A 117 5.13 1.33 6.14
CA VAL A 117 6.14 1.38 7.19
C VAL A 117 6.44 2.84 7.49
N VAL A 118 6.40 3.20 8.76
CA VAL A 118 6.57 4.60 9.14
C VAL A 118 7.66 4.76 10.19
N GLU A 119 8.19 5.97 10.26
CA GLU A 119 9.02 6.44 11.37
C GLU A 119 8.26 7.65 11.91
N GLY A 120 7.78 7.53 13.16
CA GLY A 120 6.79 8.48 13.63
C GLY A 120 5.53 8.33 12.78
N ASP A 121 5.15 9.37 12.07
CA ASP A 121 4.01 9.31 11.17
C ASP A 121 4.43 9.50 9.70
N VAL A 122 5.74 9.49 9.43
CA VAL A 122 6.27 9.71 8.08
C VAL A 122 6.50 8.36 7.42
N LEU A 123 6.01 8.21 6.21
CA LEU A 123 6.16 6.97 5.45
C LEU A 123 7.62 6.81 5.02
N VAL A 124 8.20 5.64 5.28
CA VAL A 124 9.57 5.33 4.87
C VAL A 124 9.67 4.09 4.01
N GLY A 125 8.60 3.29 3.91
CA GLY A 125 8.65 2.10 3.07
C GLY A 125 7.34 1.37 3.06
N ILE A 126 7.38 0.20 2.44
CA ILE A 126 6.25 -0.73 2.42
C ILE A 126 6.82 -2.13 2.65
N ILE A 127 6.11 -2.93 3.44
CA ILE A 127 6.45 -4.33 3.63
C ILE A 127 5.31 -5.16 3.04
N SER A 128 5.63 -6.10 2.18
CA SER A 128 4.63 -6.87 1.45
C SER A 128 4.88 -8.36 1.62
N GLU A 129 3.93 -9.15 1.15
CA GLU A 129 4.08 -10.61 1.16
C GLU A 129 5.33 -11.03 0.40
N THR A 130 5.66 -10.35 -0.68
CA THR A 130 6.87 -10.66 -1.43
C THR A 130 8.11 -10.51 -0.56
N ASP A 131 8.14 -9.47 0.27
CA ASP A 131 9.26 -9.27 1.19
C ASP A 131 9.32 -10.39 2.22
N VAL A 132 8.16 -10.85 2.69
CA VAL A 132 8.10 -11.96 3.64
C VAL A 132 8.64 -13.22 2.98
N TYR A 133 8.27 -13.47 1.73
CA TYR A 133 8.76 -14.64 1.01
C TYR A 133 10.28 -14.60 0.84
N ARG A 134 10.83 -13.41 0.59
CA ARG A 134 12.28 -13.27 0.49
C ARG A 134 12.97 -13.63 1.80
N LEU A 135 12.37 -13.21 2.91
CA LEU A 135 12.88 -13.55 4.23
C LEU A 135 12.86 -15.06 4.42
N VAL A 136 11.73 -15.71 4.06
CA VAL A 136 11.62 -17.16 4.19
C VAL A 136 12.70 -17.86 3.36
N LEU A 137 12.91 -17.40 2.13
CA LEU A 137 13.94 -17.99 1.28
C LEU A 137 15.32 -17.84 1.91
N LYS A 138 15.58 -16.70 2.52
CA LYS A 138 16.86 -16.48 3.19
C LYS A 138 17.05 -17.45 4.34
N LEU A 139 16.02 -17.67 5.13
CA LEU A 139 16.08 -18.60 6.23
C LEU A 139 16.30 -20.04 5.73
N CYS A 140 15.74 -20.36 4.58
CA CYS A 140 15.89 -21.71 4.01
C CYS A 140 17.28 -21.98 3.46
N GLU A 141 18.08 -20.93 3.25
CA GLU A 141 19.45 -21.09 2.80
C GLU A 141 20.36 -21.65 3.91
N GLU A 142 19.88 -21.60 5.11
CA GLU A 142 20.64 -22.13 6.24
C GLU A 142 20.53 -23.66 6.25
#